data_1e62d599faef3fee48bd14e92c95306e
#
_entry.id   1e62d599faef3fee48bd14e92c95306e
#
_cell.length_a   1.000
_cell.length_b   1.000
_cell.length_c   1.000
_cell.angle_alpha   90.00
_cell.angle_beta   90.00
_cell.angle_gamma   90.00
#
_symmetry.space_group_name_H-M   'P 1'
#
loop_
_entity.id
_entity.type
_entity.pdbx_description
1 polymer ?
#
loop_
_entity_poly.entity_id
_entity_poly.type
_entity_poly.pdbx_seq_one_letter_code
_entity_poly.pdbx_strand_id
1 'polypeptide(L)'
;MMDCKKALVEANGDLDVAVDHLRKAGIAKAEKKSSRVANEGIIFSYIHPGSKLGVLVELGCETDFVAKTEGFNDLAASIAMQVAASNPLAIDESGISQGILDKEKEIFMDQAKSSGKPENVIEKIVEGKLNKFIEDNCLIHQSFVKNPDMTISQ
;
A
#
# COMPACT_ATOMS: atom_id res chain seq x y z
N MET A 1 -16.33 0.25 -20.69
CA MET A 1 -17.62 0.89 -21.06
C MET A 1 -18.84 0.12 -20.54
N MET A 2 -18.97 -1.18 -20.81
CA MET A 2 -20.15 -1.96 -20.34
C MET A 2 -20.29 -2.02 -18.81
N ASP A 3 -19.18 -2.19 -18.08
CA ASP A 3 -19.19 -2.22 -16.62
C ASP A 3 -19.62 -0.86 -16.04
N CYS A 4 -19.17 0.26 -16.63
CA CYS A 4 -19.59 1.60 -16.19
C CYS A 4 -21.11 1.81 -16.39
N LYS A 5 -21.65 1.40 -17.55
CA LYS A 5 -23.07 1.47 -17.81
C LYS A 5 -23.89 0.63 -16.80
N LYS A 6 -23.41 -0.58 -16.51
CA LYS A 6 -24.04 -1.48 -15.55
C LYS A 6 -24.04 -0.87 -14.13
N ALA A 7 -22.90 -0.39 -13.67
CA ALA A 7 -22.75 0.26 -12.36
C ALA A 7 -23.66 1.49 -12.24
N LEU A 8 -23.78 2.31 -13.30
CA LEU A 8 -24.64 3.49 -13.30
C LEU A 8 -26.12 3.12 -13.25
N VAL A 9 -26.54 2.07 -13.93
CA VAL A 9 -27.92 1.54 -13.87
C VAL A 9 -28.22 1.01 -12.46
N GLU A 10 -27.32 0.22 -11.88
CA GLU A 10 -27.45 -0.32 -10.52
C GLU A 10 -27.48 0.79 -9.45
N ALA A 11 -26.81 1.89 -9.70
CA ALA A 11 -26.78 3.10 -8.85
C ALA A 11 -27.93 4.07 -9.13
N ASN A 12 -28.92 3.72 -9.98
CA ASN A 12 -30.01 4.61 -10.39
C ASN A 12 -29.57 5.99 -10.89
N GLY A 13 -28.41 6.05 -11.55
CA GLY A 13 -27.85 7.29 -12.12
C GLY A 13 -26.98 8.09 -11.15
N ASP A 14 -26.82 7.66 -9.90
CA ASP A 14 -25.91 8.28 -8.93
C ASP A 14 -24.46 7.93 -9.29
N LEU A 15 -23.66 8.97 -9.58
CA LEU A 15 -22.26 8.80 -10.01
C LEU A 15 -21.36 8.29 -8.88
N ASP A 16 -21.53 8.77 -7.66
CA ASP A 16 -20.68 8.42 -6.54
C ASP A 16 -20.91 6.95 -6.13
N VAL A 17 -22.18 6.55 -6.07
CA VAL A 17 -22.55 5.14 -5.82
C VAL A 17 -22.07 4.23 -6.96
N ALA A 18 -22.13 4.67 -8.22
CA ALA A 18 -21.64 3.89 -9.35
C ALA A 18 -20.12 3.71 -9.31
N VAL A 19 -19.38 4.74 -8.91
CA VAL A 19 -17.91 4.66 -8.70
C VAL A 19 -17.59 3.63 -7.60
N ASP A 20 -18.30 3.68 -6.49
CA ASP A 20 -18.15 2.71 -5.40
C ASP A 20 -18.44 1.27 -5.84
N HIS A 21 -19.48 1.06 -6.65
CA HIS A 21 -19.78 -0.27 -7.22
C HIS A 21 -18.65 -0.76 -8.14
N LEU A 22 -18.09 0.13 -8.97
CA LEU A 22 -16.97 -0.20 -9.85
C LEU A 22 -15.70 -0.53 -9.06
N ARG A 23 -15.43 0.23 -8.01
CA ARG A 23 -14.27 0.00 -7.12
C ARG A 23 -14.37 -1.35 -6.42
N LYS A 24 -15.51 -1.67 -5.81
CA LYS A 24 -15.78 -2.96 -5.17
C LYS A 24 -15.68 -4.13 -6.16
N ALA A 25 -16.22 -3.97 -7.37
CA ALA A 25 -16.12 -4.97 -8.43
C ALA A 25 -14.67 -5.15 -8.92
N GLY A 26 -13.87 -4.09 -8.95
CA GLY A 26 -12.45 -4.12 -9.28
C GLY A 26 -11.66 -4.91 -8.25
N ILE A 27 -11.86 -4.65 -6.96
CA ILE A 27 -11.24 -5.38 -5.84
C ILE A 27 -11.58 -6.87 -5.93
N ALA A 28 -12.85 -7.25 -6.11
CA ALA A 28 -13.26 -8.64 -6.23
C ALA A 28 -12.67 -9.36 -7.46
N LYS A 29 -12.43 -8.63 -8.57
CA LYS A 29 -11.72 -9.19 -9.74
C LYS A 29 -10.22 -9.37 -9.46
N ALA A 30 -9.59 -8.44 -8.73
CA ALA A 30 -8.19 -8.54 -8.34
C ALA A 30 -7.97 -9.73 -7.39
N GLU A 31 -8.82 -9.88 -6.36
CA GLU A 31 -8.77 -11.02 -5.44
C GLU A 31 -8.83 -12.39 -6.14
N LYS A 32 -9.70 -12.52 -7.14
CA LYS A 32 -9.80 -13.76 -7.97
C LYS A 32 -8.55 -14.04 -8.78
N LYS A 33 -7.69 -13.07 -8.98
CA LYS A 33 -6.45 -13.18 -9.74
C LYS A 33 -5.20 -13.24 -8.87
N SER A 34 -5.33 -13.02 -7.56
CA SER A 34 -4.20 -12.95 -6.62
C SER A 34 -3.34 -14.21 -6.57
N SER A 35 -3.93 -15.38 -6.92
CA SER A 35 -3.20 -16.66 -6.99
C SER A 35 -2.42 -16.88 -8.29
N ARG A 36 -2.53 -15.96 -9.27
CA ARG A 36 -1.81 -16.09 -10.54
C ARG A 36 -0.36 -15.66 -10.36
N VAL A 37 0.53 -16.39 -11.04
CA VAL A 37 1.96 -16.12 -10.95
C VAL A 37 2.32 -14.96 -11.88
N ALA A 38 3.00 -13.94 -11.38
CA ALA A 38 3.56 -12.84 -12.15
C ALA A 38 5.02 -13.19 -12.49
N ASN A 39 5.24 -13.84 -13.65
CA ASN A 39 6.56 -14.25 -14.12
C ASN A 39 7.27 -13.21 -14.98
N GLU A 40 6.53 -12.20 -15.41
CA GLU A 40 7.02 -11.09 -16.23
C GLU A 40 6.96 -9.80 -15.39
N GLY A 41 7.50 -8.71 -15.90
CA GLY A 41 7.47 -7.42 -15.23
C GLY A 41 8.49 -6.45 -15.76
N ILE A 42 8.72 -5.39 -15.00
CA ILE A 42 9.76 -4.39 -15.31
C ILE A 42 10.58 -4.05 -14.06
N ILE A 43 11.82 -3.67 -14.29
CA ILE A 43 12.62 -2.93 -13.31
C ILE A 43 12.54 -1.46 -13.69
N PHE A 44 11.94 -0.66 -12.81
CA PHE A 44 11.80 0.78 -13.02
C PHE A 44 12.80 1.54 -12.15
N SER A 45 13.51 2.49 -12.75
CA SER A 45 14.44 3.37 -12.03
C SER A 45 13.85 4.76 -11.89
N TYR A 46 13.88 5.31 -10.68
CA TYR A 46 13.50 6.68 -10.38
C TYR A 46 14.67 7.44 -9.77
N ILE A 47 15.04 8.55 -10.36
CA ILE A 47 16.03 9.48 -9.81
C ILE A 47 15.30 10.75 -9.43
N HIS A 48 15.33 11.07 -8.14
CA HIS A 48 14.69 12.27 -7.63
C HIS A 48 15.42 13.54 -8.14
N PRO A 49 14.71 14.65 -8.43
CA PRO A 49 15.33 15.91 -8.79
C PRO A 49 16.44 16.30 -7.80
N GLY A 50 17.61 16.68 -8.35
CA GLY A 50 18.80 16.93 -7.55
C GLY A 50 19.78 15.74 -7.48
N SER A 51 19.45 14.58 -8.08
CA SER A 51 20.32 13.41 -8.30
C SER A 51 21.01 12.84 -7.03
N LYS A 52 20.37 13.02 -5.87
CA LYS A 52 20.89 12.54 -4.57
C LYS A 52 20.13 11.33 -4.01
N LEU A 53 18.98 11.01 -4.60
CA LEU A 53 18.12 9.90 -4.20
C LEU A 53 17.71 9.12 -5.43
N GLY A 54 17.93 7.83 -5.43
CA GLY A 54 17.52 6.91 -6.48
C GLY A 54 16.77 5.73 -5.89
N VAL A 55 15.78 5.23 -6.62
CA VAL A 55 14.97 4.07 -6.28
C VAL A 55 14.94 3.13 -7.46
N LEU A 56 15.07 1.83 -7.21
CA LEU A 56 14.78 0.76 -8.16
C LEU A 56 13.58 -0.02 -7.64
N VAL A 57 12.59 -0.21 -8.49
CA VAL A 57 11.39 -1.00 -8.19
C VAL A 57 11.27 -2.11 -9.22
N GLU A 58 11.16 -3.34 -8.77
CA GLU A 58 10.71 -4.46 -9.57
C GLU A 58 9.19 -4.59 -9.42
N LEU A 59 8.46 -4.48 -10.52
CA LEU A 59 7.02 -4.62 -10.57
C LEU A 59 6.63 -5.78 -11.48
N GLY A 60 6.03 -6.82 -10.89
CA GLY A 60 5.63 -8.04 -11.59
C GLY A 60 4.28 -7.92 -12.27
N CYS A 61 4.10 -8.64 -13.38
CA CYS A 61 2.82 -8.83 -14.06
C CYS A 61 2.73 -10.22 -14.71
N GLU A 62 1.55 -10.57 -15.22
CA GLU A 62 1.33 -11.89 -15.81
C GLU A 62 1.98 -12.05 -17.19
N THR A 63 2.12 -10.98 -17.98
CA THR A 63 2.60 -11.02 -19.36
C THR A 63 3.47 -9.82 -19.73
N ASP A 64 4.41 -10.01 -20.67
CA ASP A 64 5.25 -8.95 -21.22
C ASP A 64 4.44 -7.86 -21.96
N PHE A 65 3.26 -8.20 -22.49
CA PHE A 65 2.36 -7.21 -23.08
C PHE A 65 1.86 -6.20 -22.06
N VAL A 66 1.52 -6.63 -20.84
CA VAL A 66 1.13 -5.74 -19.74
C VAL A 66 2.31 -4.87 -19.34
N ALA A 67 3.49 -5.45 -19.21
CA ALA A 67 4.72 -4.73 -18.85
C ALA A 67 5.05 -3.55 -19.79
N LYS A 68 4.66 -3.64 -21.07
CA LYS A 68 4.89 -2.61 -22.09
C LYS A 68 3.83 -1.52 -22.13
N THR A 69 2.73 -1.65 -21.38
CA THR A 69 1.66 -0.64 -21.38
C THR A 69 2.08 0.63 -20.65
N GLU A 70 1.60 1.78 -21.13
CA GLU A 70 1.83 3.08 -20.49
C GLU A 70 1.33 3.07 -19.04
N GLY A 71 0.10 2.57 -18.79
CA GLY A 71 -0.48 2.51 -17.45
C GLY A 71 0.34 1.68 -16.46
N PHE A 72 0.99 0.58 -16.90
CA PHE A 72 1.86 -0.20 -16.04
C PHE A 72 3.17 0.53 -15.71
N ASN A 73 3.73 1.23 -16.67
CA ASN A 73 4.91 2.08 -16.46
C ASN A 73 4.60 3.28 -15.55
N ASP A 74 3.44 3.90 -15.68
CA ASP A 74 2.97 4.98 -14.79
C ASP A 74 2.75 4.50 -13.37
N LEU A 75 2.25 3.27 -13.20
CA LEU A 75 2.14 2.63 -11.89
C LEU A 75 3.53 2.43 -11.26
N ALA A 76 4.47 1.87 -12.01
CA ALA A 76 5.84 1.67 -11.55
C ALA A 76 6.51 2.99 -11.14
N ALA A 77 6.35 4.04 -11.96
CA ALA A 77 6.84 5.38 -11.64
C ALA A 77 6.21 5.95 -10.37
N SER A 78 4.92 5.73 -10.17
CA SER A 78 4.19 6.20 -8.99
C SER A 78 4.63 5.47 -7.72
N ILE A 79 4.82 4.15 -7.79
CA ILE A 79 5.36 3.35 -6.67
C ILE A 79 6.80 3.78 -6.34
N ALA A 80 7.65 3.99 -7.36
CA ALA A 80 9.02 4.44 -7.13
C ALA A 80 9.08 5.83 -6.46
N MET A 81 8.19 6.75 -6.83
CA MET A 81 8.05 8.05 -6.15
C MET A 81 7.56 7.90 -4.71
N GLN A 82 6.61 7.00 -4.45
CA GLN A 82 6.15 6.69 -3.09
C GLN A 82 7.32 6.21 -2.22
N VAL A 83 8.09 5.24 -2.70
CA VAL A 83 9.27 4.72 -1.99
C VAL A 83 10.28 5.82 -1.71
N ALA A 84 10.54 6.69 -2.70
CA ALA A 84 11.44 7.84 -2.52
C ALA A 84 10.95 8.83 -1.45
N ALA A 85 9.63 9.03 -1.35
CA ALA A 85 9.04 10.01 -0.44
C ALA A 85 8.88 9.48 0.99
N SER A 86 8.48 8.23 1.16
CA SER A 86 8.09 7.66 2.45
C SER A 86 9.09 6.66 3.03
N ASN A 87 10.09 6.20 2.24
CA ASN A 87 11.15 5.30 2.67
C ASN A 87 10.63 4.09 3.50
N PRO A 88 9.72 3.25 2.94
CA PRO A 88 9.17 2.13 3.67
C PRO A 88 10.25 1.13 4.07
N LEU A 89 10.09 0.48 5.22
CA LEU A 89 11.01 -0.58 5.69
C LEU A 89 10.78 -1.91 4.96
N ALA A 90 9.55 -2.15 4.54
CA ALA A 90 9.15 -3.38 3.85
C ALA A 90 7.99 -3.13 2.90
N ILE A 91 7.71 -4.09 2.02
CA ILE A 91 6.53 -4.05 1.14
C ILE A 91 5.28 -4.32 1.97
N ASP A 92 5.31 -5.35 2.82
CA ASP A 92 4.24 -5.77 3.71
C ASP A 92 4.81 -6.16 5.09
N GLU A 93 3.93 -6.60 6.00
CA GLU A 93 4.29 -6.97 7.37
C GLU A 93 5.32 -8.11 7.43
N SER A 94 5.28 -9.05 6.48
CA SER A 94 6.19 -10.20 6.46
C SER A 94 7.64 -9.81 6.21
N GLY A 95 7.86 -8.65 5.59
CA GLY A 95 9.17 -8.10 5.32
C GLY A 95 9.80 -7.38 6.51
N ILE A 96 9.04 -7.08 7.59
CA ILE A 96 9.60 -6.47 8.80
C ILE A 96 10.17 -7.58 9.69
N SER A 97 11.45 -7.49 10.03
CA SER A 97 12.06 -8.49 10.90
C SER A 97 11.47 -8.46 12.31
N GLN A 98 11.29 -9.64 12.93
CA GLN A 98 10.76 -9.75 14.29
C GLN A 98 11.58 -8.93 15.30
N GLY A 99 12.90 -8.85 15.12
CA GLY A 99 13.77 -8.06 16.00
C GLY A 99 13.47 -6.56 15.97
N ILE A 100 13.01 -6.01 14.84
CA ILE A 100 12.55 -4.62 14.74
C ILE A 100 11.24 -4.46 15.52
N LEU A 101 10.28 -5.35 15.31
CA LEU A 101 8.98 -5.32 16.00
C LEU A 101 9.13 -5.45 17.51
N ASP A 102 9.99 -6.36 17.98
CA ASP A 102 10.25 -6.56 19.41
C ASP A 102 10.86 -5.32 20.05
N LYS A 103 11.82 -4.69 19.36
CA LYS A 103 12.46 -3.45 19.82
C LYS A 103 11.47 -2.28 19.91
N GLU A 104 10.66 -2.08 18.89
CA GLU A 104 9.63 -1.02 18.90
C GLU A 104 8.58 -1.28 19.98
N LYS A 105 8.18 -2.54 20.17
CA LYS A 105 7.27 -2.94 21.26
C LYS A 105 7.84 -2.61 22.63
N GLU A 106 9.13 -2.88 22.86
CA GLU A 106 9.82 -2.54 24.12
C GLU A 106 9.80 -1.01 24.35
N ILE A 107 10.16 -0.22 23.32
CA ILE A 107 10.14 1.24 23.38
C ILE A 107 8.72 1.75 23.69
N PHE A 108 7.71 1.26 23.01
CA PHE A 108 6.32 1.67 23.26
C PHE A 108 5.83 1.25 24.63
N MET A 109 6.26 0.09 25.14
CA MET A 109 5.96 -0.36 26.50
C MET A 109 6.54 0.60 27.55
N ASP A 110 7.81 1.00 27.43
CA ASP A 110 8.46 1.92 28.35
C ASP A 110 7.82 3.32 28.32
N GLN A 111 7.47 3.82 27.12
CA GLN A 111 6.72 5.06 26.95
C GLN A 111 5.33 4.98 27.60
N ALA A 112 4.64 3.86 27.48
CA ALA A 112 3.30 3.68 28.04
C ALA A 112 3.34 3.56 29.57
N LYS A 113 4.31 2.85 30.13
CA LYS A 113 4.52 2.72 31.59
C LYS A 113 4.76 4.08 32.23
N SER A 114 5.54 4.95 31.60
CA SER A 114 5.81 6.30 32.10
C SER A 114 4.57 7.20 32.16
N SER A 115 3.48 6.81 31.48
CA SER A 115 2.21 7.58 31.48
C SER A 115 1.32 7.33 32.72
N GLY A 116 1.68 6.41 33.63
CA GLY A 116 0.94 6.11 34.87
C GLY A 116 -0.41 5.46 34.67
N LYS A 117 -0.66 4.88 33.49
CA LYS A 117 -1.94 4.20 33.15
C LYS A 117 -1.97 2.75 33.68
N PRO A 118 -3.15 2.18 33.92
CA PRO A 118 -3.31 0.78 34.29
C PRO A 118 -2.73 -0.19 33.25
N GLU A 119 -2.23 -1.35 33.68
CA GLU A 119 -1.52 -2.30 32.83
C GLU A 119 -2.34 -2.80 31.64
N ASN A 120 -3.64 -3.07 31.82
CA ASN A 120 -4.55 -3.46 30.76
C ASN A 120 -4.77 -2.36 29.68
N VAL A 121 -4.57 -1.10 30.05
CA VAL A 121 -4.62 0.05 29.10
C VAL A 121 -3.30 0.20 28.40
N ILE A 122 -2.19 -0.05 29.09
CA ILE A 122 -0.84 -0.02 28.51
C ILE A 122 -0.71 -1.01 27.37
N GLU A 123 -1.15 -2.26 27.55
CA GLU A 123 -1.10 -3.30 26.50
C GLU A 123 -1.83 -2.87 25.24
N LYS A 124 -3.05 -2.34 25.36
CA LYS A 124 -3.83 -1.83 24.21
C LYS A 124 -3.16 -0.64 23.51
N ILE A 125 -2.51 0.23 24.27
CA ILE A 125 -1.77 1.36 23.71
C ILE A 125 -0.57 0.87 22.91
N VAL A 126 0.17 -0.09 23.44
CA VAL A 126 1.35 -0.68 22.79
C VAL A 126 0.94 -1.39 21.50
N GLU A 127 -0.13 -2.20 21.54
CA GLU A 127 -0.68 -2.87 20.35
C GLU A 127 -1.10 -1.86 19.28
N GLY A 128 -1.85 -0.82 19.66
CA GLY A 128 -2.26 0.24 18.73
C GLY A 128 -1.09 1.01 18.12
N LYS A 129 -0.03 1.28 18.91
CA LYS A 129 1.19 1.93 18.41
C LYS A 129 1.98 1.02 17.47
N LEU A 130 2.05 -0.28 17.77
CA LEU A 130 2.73 -1.25 16.93
C LEU A 130 2.02 -1.41 15.58
N ASN A 131 0.68 -1.51 15.59
CA ASN A 131 -0.10 -1.55 14.37
C ASN A 131 0.11 -0.29 13.53
N LYS A 132 0.11 0.88 14.17
CA LYS A 132 0.40 2.13 13.47
C LYS A 132 1.83 2.17 12.91
N PHE A 133 2.80 1.65 13.64
CA PHE A 133 4.18 1.53 13.15
C PHE A 133 4.25 0.66 11.89
N ILE A 134 3.54 -0.47 11.85
CA ILE A 134 3.44 -1.35 10.68
C ILE A 134 2.78 -0.61 9.52
N GLU A 135 1.63 0.05 9.75
CA GLU A 135 0.94 0.84 8.73
C GLU A 135 1.84 1.92 8.11
N ASP A 136 2.56 2.67 8.95
CA ASP A 136 3.42 3.77 8.50
C ASP A 136 4.68 3.27 7.76
N ASN A 137 5.14 2.04 8.01
CA ASN A 137 6.41 1.51 7.50
C ASN A 137 6.27 0.40 6.44
N CYS A 138 5.07 -0.13 6.20
CA CYS A 138 4.79 -1.06 5.10
C CYS A 138 4.26 -0.31 3.88
N LEU A 139 4.94 -0.48 2.74
CA LEU A 139 4.59 0.22 1.50
C LEU A 139 3.11 0.09 1.13
N ILE A 140 2.55 -1.13 1.18
CA ILE A 140 1.16 -1.37 0.76
C ILE A 140 0.12 -0.70 1.64
N HIS A 141 0.45 -0.38 2.90
CA HIS A 141 -0.47 0.27 3.85
C HIS A 141 -0.36 1.79 3.84
N GLN A 142 0.74 2.33 3.30
CA GLN A 142 0.94 3.78 3.25
C GLN A 142 -0.10 4.46 2.37
N SER A 143 -0.54 5.64 2.80
CA SER A 143 -1.33 6.53 1.96
C SER A 143 -0.52 6.96 0.74
N PHE A 144 -1.15 6.92 -0.44
CA PHE A 144 -0.48 7.27 -1.68
C PHE A 144 -0.18 8.78 -1.75
N VAL A 145 1.07 9.15 -1.97
CA VAL A 145 1.51 10.57 -1.93
C VAL A 145 0.83 11.47 -2.95
N LYS A 146 0.36 10.91 -4.08
CA LYS A 146 -0.38 11.66 -5.10
C LYS A 146 -1.88 11.74 -4.82
N ASN A 147 -2.42 10.83 -4.02
CA ASN A 147 -3.82 10.78 -3.62
C ASN A 147 -3.95 10.16 -2.21
N PRO A 148 -3.91 10.98 -1.15
CA PRO A 148 -3.94 10.50 0.23
C PRO A 148 -5.21 9.75 0.65
N ASP A 149 -6.29 9.84 -0.15
CA ASP A 149 -7.57 9.15 0.13
C ASP A 149 -7.52 7.65 -0.17
N MET A 150 -6.40 7.16 -0.71
CA MET A 150 -6.21 5.74 -1.01
C MET A 150 -4.82 5.27 -0.57
N THR A 151 -4.72 3.97 -0.27
CA THR A 151 -3.44 3.33 0.03
C THR A 151 -2.77 2.80 -1.24
N ILE A 152 -1.50 2.42 -1.13
CA ILE A 152 -0.79 1.80 -2.26
C ILE A 152 -1.42 0.47 -2.67
N SER A 153 -1.99 -0.31 -1.73
CA SER A 153 -2.67 -1.56 -2.04
C SER A 153 -3.99 -1.39 -2.81
N GLN A 154 -4.65 -0.25 -2.71
CA GLN A 154 -5.88 0.12 -3.44
C GLN A 154 -5.60 0.58 -4.86
#